data_3611868410904db40e409e75ab8a0529
#
_entry.id   3611868410904db40e409e75ab8a0529
#
_cell.length_a   1.000
_cell.length_b   1.000
_cell.length_c   1.000
_cell.angle_alpha   90.00
_cell.angle_beta   90.00
_cell.angle_gamma   90.00
#
_symmetry.space_group_name_H-M   'P 1'
#
loop_
_entity.id
_entity.type
_entity.pdbx_description
1 polymer ?
#
loop_
_entity_poly.entity_id
_entity_poly.type
_entity_poly.pdbx_seq_one_letter_code
_entity_poly.pdbx_strand_id
1 'polypeptide(L)'
;MKDLTIRRLRPSDAEALYRILSDRQVMRYLEPPYDRLQTEQFLREAGLAEPPLVYGTEEDGRLLGYVIYHAYDPDSMELGWVLSPDCWGKGYASRLTDRLVELAHRAGKTAVIECVPEQTVTRHIAEKKCFAYVGRTDGLEVYRLPPNE
;
A
#
# COMPACT_ATOMS: atom_id res chain seq x y z
N MET A 1 17.79 -12.91 6.55
CA MET A 1 16.47 -12.27 6.39
C MET A 1 15.98 -12.56 4.98
N LYS A 2 14.73 -12.98 4.86
CA LYS A 2 14.14 -13.33 3.58
C LYS A 2 13.93 -12.09 2.69
N ASP A 3 14.05 -12.28 1.38
CA ASP A 3 13.87 -11.20 0.43
C ASP A 3 12.40 -10.84 0.30
N LEU A 4 12.10 -9.58 0.54
CA LEU A 4 10.78 -9.00 0.34
C LEU A 4 10.82 -8.23 -0.97
N THR A 5 10.00 -8.65 -1.94
CA THR A 5 9.98 -8.04 -3.27
C THR A 5 8.67 -7.36 -3.57
N ILE A 6 8.73 -6.34 -4.42
CA ILE A 6 7.56 -5.67 -4.97
C ILE A 6 7.57 -6.00 -6.46
N ARG A 7 6.46 -6.52 -6.96
CA ARG A 7 6.32 -6.92 -8.35
C ARG A 7 4.93 -6.61 -8.89
N ARG A 8 4.77 -6.65 -10.21
CA ARG A 8 3.43 -6.50 -10.79
C ARG A 8 2.57 -7.69 -10.40
N LEU A 9 1.29 -7.43 -10.19
CA LEU A 9 0.31 -8.49 -9.99
C LEU A 9 0.05 -9.23 -11.30
N ARG A 10 -0.38 -10.48 -11.18
CA ARG A 10 -0.70 -11.37 -12.31
C ARG A 10 -2.11 -11.90 -12.13
N PRO A 11 -2.76 -12.34 -13.23
CA PRO A 11 -4.07 -12.99 -13.09
C PRO A 11 -4.08 -14.15 -12.09
N SER A 12 -2.97 -14.89 -11.99
CA SER A 12 -2.83 -16.01 -11.05
C SER A 12 -2.82 -15.59 -9.58
N ASP A 13 -2.71 -14.30 -9.28
CA ASP A 13 -2.75 -13.79 -7.90
C ASP A 13 -4.17 -13.66 -7.36
N ALA A 14 -5.20 -13.88 -8.17
CA ALA A 14 -6.60 -13.65 -7.79
C ALA A 14 -7.02 -14.37 -6.50
N GLU A 15 -6.63 -15.63 -6.33
CA GLU A 15 -7.02 -16.40 -5.15
C GLU A 15 -6.35 -15.87 -3.88
N ALA A 16 -5.06 -15.57 -3.93
CA ALA A 16 -4.34 -15.00 -2.79
C ALA A 16 -4.90 -13.62 -2.42
N LEU A 17 -5.20 -12.78 -3.41
CA LEU A 17 -5.83 -11.49 -3.18
C LEU A 17 -7.21 -11.63 -2.56
N TYR A 18 -8.00 -12.58 -3.02
CA TYR A 18 -9.33 -12.81 -2.47
C TYR A 18 -9.27 -13.14 -0.97
N ARG A 19 -8.33 -13.99 -0.56
CA ARG A 19 -8.16 -14.34 0.85
C ARG A 19 -7.86 -13.11 1.71
N ILE A 20 -7.15 -12.13 1.17
CA ILE A 20 -6.81 -10.90 1.86
C ILE A 20 -7.99 -9.94 1.86
N LEU A 21 -8.57 -9.68 0.69
CA LEU A 21 -9.63 -8.67 0.53
C LEU A 21 -11.00 -9.12 1.05
N SER A 22 -11.19 -10.42 1.28
CA SER A 22 -12.39 -10.93 1.93
C SER A 22 -12.29 -10.95 3.46
N ASP A 23 -11.12 -10.65 4.01
CA ASP A 23 -10.88 -10.66 5.45
C ASP A 23 -11.42 -9.38 6.10
N ARG A 24 -12.25 -9.55 7.11
CA ARG A 24 -12.91 -8.42 7.79
C ARG A 24 -11.92 -7.50 8.51
N GLN A 25 -10.86 -8.07 9.08
CA GLN A 25 -9.86 -7.26 9.79
C GLN A 25 -9.03 -6.44 8.81
N VAL A 26 -8.65 -7.03 7.67
CA VAL A 26 -7.91 -6.33 6.64
C VAL A 26 -8.71 -5.13 6.12
N MET A 27 -10.00 -5.34 5.87
CA MET A 27 -10.86 -4.33 5.24
C MET A 27 -11.50 -3.37 6.22
N ARG A 28 -11.22 -3.50 7.50
CA ARG A 28 -11.87 -2.75 8.58
C ARG A 28 -11.96 -1.24 8.35
N TYR A 29 -10.89 -0.63 7.80
CA TYR A 29 -10.83 0.81 7.58
C TYR A 29 -10.88 1.19 6.11
N LEU A 30 -11.14 0.23 5.24
CA LEU A 30 -11.11 0.44 3.79
C LEU A 30 -12.51 0.40 3.20
N GLU A 31 -13.02 -0.80 2.95
CA GLU A 31 -14.34 -1.04 2.36
C GLU A 31 -14.90 -2.33 2.94
N PRO A 32 -16.18 -2.61 2.76
CA PRO A 32 -16.71 -3.93 3.13
C PRO A 32 -15.89 -5.04 2.46
N PRO A 33 -15.74 -6.21 3.10
CA PRO A 33 -14.98 -7.30 2.50
C PRO A 33 -15.45 -7.63 1.09
N TYR A 34 -14.50 -7.91 0.21
CA TYR A 34 -14.78 -8.21 -1.20
C TYR A 34 -15.19 -9.66 -1.39
N ASP A 35 -16.10 -9.89 -2.33
CA ASP A 35 -16.36 -11.22 -2.87
C ASP A 35 -15.36 -11.50 -4.01
N ARG A 36 -15.48 -12.68 -4.65
CA ARG A 36 -14.56 -13.06 -5.72
C ARG A 36 -14.66 -12.16 -6.94
N LEU A 37 -15.86 -11.75 -7.31
CA LEU A 37 -16.05 -10.88 -8.46
C LEU A 37 -15.44 -9.49 -8.23
N GLN A 38 -15.63 -8.95 -7.04
CA GLN A 38 -15.05 -7.65 -6.67
C GLN A 38 -13.52 -7.73 -6.65
N THR A 39 -12.97 -8.85 -6.17
CA THR A 39 -11.51 -9.07 -6.15
C THR A 39 -10.95 -9.13 -7.57
N GLU A 40 -11.60 -9.85 -8.47
CA GLU A 40 -11.18 -9.93 -9.87
C GLU A 40 -11.25 -8.56 -10.55
N GLN A 41 -12.29 -7.80 -10.26
CA GLN A 41 -12.44 -6.45 -10.78
C GLN A 41 -11.31 -5.53 -10.27
N PHE A 42 -11.00 -5.60 -8.98
CA PHE A 42 -9.89 -4.85 -8.39
C PHE A 42 -8.55 -5.22 -9.04
N LEU A 43 -8.29 -6.51 -9.19
CA LEU A 43 -7.07 -6.99 -9.84
C LEU A 43 -6.95 -6.42 -11.26
N ARG A 44 -8.02 -6.48 -12.03
CA ARG A 44 -8.04 -6.00 -13.42
C ARG A 44 -7.86 -4.49 -13.52
N GLU A 45 -8.59 -3.74 -12.67
CA GLU A 45 -8.63 -2.27 -12.77
C GLU A 45 -7.44 -1.59 -12.09
N ALA A 46 -6.90 -2.18 -11.03
CA ALA A 46 -5.81 -1.57 -10.27
C ALA A 46 -4.47 -2.26 -10.50
N GLY A 47 -4.45 -3.60 -10.48
CA GLY A 47 -3.21 -4.37 -10.59
C GLY A 47 -2.71 -4.55 -12.00
N LEU A 48 -3.63 -4.85 -12.94
CA LEU A 48 -3.27 -5.11 -14.33
C LEU A 48 -3.36 -3.86 -15.21
N ALA A 49 -3.66 -2.71 -14.63
CA ALA A 49 -3.68 -1.44 -15.35
C ALA A 49 -2.28 -1.03 -15.83
N GLU A 50 -2.21 -0.14 -16.79
CA GLU A 50 -0.93 0.37 -17.31
C GLU A 50 -0.91 1.91 -17.22
N PRO A 51 -0.13 2.52 -16.32
CA PRO A 51 0.66 1.86 -15.28
C PRO A 51 -0.23 1.30 -14.16
N PRO A 52 0.26 0.30 -13.41
CA PRO A 52 -0.52 -0.21 -12.27
C PRO A 52 -0.73 0.84 -11.18
N LEU A 53 -1.84 0.71 -10.45
CA LEU A 53 -2.09 1.52 -9.26
C LEU A 53 -1.58 0.80 -8.01
N VAL A 54 -1.56 -0.53 -8.04
CA VAL A 54 -1.07 -1.37 -6.94
C VAL A 54 -0.13 -2.44 -7.51
N TYR A 55 0.80 -2.89 -6.65
CA TYR A 55 1.79 -3.92 -7.00
C TYR A 55 1.75 -5.01 -5.93
N GLY A 56 2.01 -6.24 -6.30
CA GLY A 56 2.10 -7.33 -5.33
C GLY A 56 3.36 -7.23 -4.49
N THR A 57 3.27 -7.66 -3.24
CA THR A 57 4.46 -7.85 -2.40
C THR A 57 4.58 -9.32 -2.03
N GLU A 58 5.78 -9.85 -2.17
CA GLU A 58 6.02 -11.29 -2.13
C GLU A 58 7.27 -11.62 -1.32
N GLU A 59 7.21 -12.75 -0.61
CA GLU A 59 8.35 -13.31 0.09
C GLU A 59 8.35 -14.82 -0.13
N ASP A 60 9.46 -15.38 -0.61
CA ASP A 60 9.59 -16.81 -0.88
C ASP A 60 8.46 -17.41 -1.75
N GLY A 61 8.07 -16.67 -2.79
CA GLY A 61 7.04 -17.13 -3.71
C GLY A 61 5.62 -16.98 -3.20
N ARG A 62 5.43 -16.45 -1.98
CA ARG A 62 4.11 -16.23 -1.39
C ARG A 62 3.72 -14.76 -1.52
N LEU A 63 2.53 -14.50 -2.05
CA LEU A 63 1.98 -13.15 -2.07
C LEU A 63 1.51 -12.78 -0.66
N LEU A 64 2.12 -11.75 -0.07
CA LEU A 64 1.77 -11.28 1.28
C LEU A 64 0.64 -10.24 1.26
N GLY A 65 0.46 -9.58 0.12
CA GLY A 65 -0.52 -8.54 -0.05
C GLY A 65 -0.14 -7.67 -1.22
N TYR A 66 -0.46 -6.39 -1.13
CA TYR A 66 -0.08 -5.44 -2.18
C TYR A 66 0.34 -4.11 -1.59
N VAL A 67 1.07 -3.35 -2.39
CA VAL A 67 1.41 -1.96 -2.06
C VAL A 67 0.67 -1.05 -3.03
N ILE A 68 0.33 0.14 -2.53
CA ILE A 68 -0.25 1.21 -3.32
C ILE A 68 0.90 2.08 -3.78
N TYR A 69 0.99 2.34 -5.08
CA TYR A 69 2.01 3.22 -5.62
C TYR A 69 1.52 3.80 -6.93
N HIS A 70 1.00 5.02 -6.89
CA HIS A 70 0.50 5.70 -8.08
C HIS A 70 0.60 7.22 -7.90
N ALA A 71 0.45 7.95 -9.01
CA ALA A 71 0.49 9.40 -8.96
C ALA A 71 -0.64 9.94 -8.08
N TYR A 72 -0.29 10.81 -7.15
CA TYR A 72 -1.23 11.50 -6.27
C TYR A 72 -1.58 12.87 -6.86
N ASP A 73 -0.55 13.59 -7.26
CA ASP A 73 -0.63 14.83 -8.01
C ASP A 73 0.61 14.88 -8.94
N PRO A 74 0.82 15.92 -9.76
CA PRO A 74 1.95 15.94 -10.69
C PRO A 74 3.32 15.78 -10.04
N ASP A 75 3.45 16.13 -8.76
CA ASP A 75 4.74 16.13 -8.06
C ASP A 75 4.82 15.09 -6.95
N SER A 76 3.78 14.25 -6.78
CA SER A 76 3.69 13.34 -5.63
C SER A 76 3.21 11.96 -6.02
N MET A 77 3.65 10.95 -5.26
CA MET A 77 3.19 9.57 -5.37
C MET A 77 2.50 9.16 -4.06
N GLU A 78 1.33 8.57 -4.16
CA GLU A 78 0.65 8.00 -3.00
C GLU A 78 1.23 6.63 -2.69
N LEU A 79 1.54 6.39 -1.43
CA LEU A 79 2.08 5.13 -0.93
C LEU A 79 1.11 4.50 0.06
N GLY A 80 1.07 3.17 0.06
CA GLY A 80 0.31 2.44 1.06
C GLY A 80 0.59 0.94 0.94
N TRP A 81 -0.04 0.17 1.80
CA TRP A 81 0.10 -1.28 1.81
C TRP A 81 -1.15 -1.92 2.39
N VAL A 82 -1.45 -3.12 1.92
CA VAL A 82 -2.50 -3.97 2.47
C VAL A 82 -1.91 -5.37 2.56
N LEU A 83 -1.80 -5.91 3.76
CA LEU A 83 -1.09 -7.16 4.02
C LEU A 83 -2.00 -8.19 4.68
N SER A 84 -1.74 -9.46 4.40
CA SER A 84 -2.37 -10.58 5.08
C SER A 84 -2.15 -10.47 6.59
N PRO A 85 -3.18 -10.76 7.43
CA PRO A 85 -3.05 -10.59 8.88
C PRO A 85 -1.90 -11.34 9.53
N ASP A 86 -1.52 -12.49 9.00
CA ASP A 86 -0.39 -13.26 9.54
C ASP A 86 0.97 -12.60 9.30
N CYS A 87 0.99 -11.53 8.51
CA CYS A 87 2.20 -10.73 8.29
C CYS A 87 2.27 -9.51 9.23
N TRP A 88 1.23 -9.23 9.98
CA TRP A 88 1.19 -8.04 10.84
C TRP A 88 2.13 -8.19 12.04
N GLY A 89 2.65 -7.05 12.50
CA GLY A 89 3.52 -7.02 13.67
C GLY A 89 4.94 -7.54 13.44
N LYS A 90 5.34 -7.73 12.18
CA LYS A 90 6.65 -8.30 11.83
C LYS A 90 7.57 -7.31 11.10
N GLY A 91 7.15 -6.05 10.98
CA GLY A 91 7.95 -5.02 10.35
C GLY A 91 7.86 -4.94 8.82
N TYR A 92 7.00 -5.71 8.19
CA TYR A 92 6.86 -5.67 6.73
C TYR A 92 6.39 -4.30 6.22
N ALA A 93 5.37 -3.73 6.86
CA ALA A 93 4.85 -2.42 6.44
C ALA A 93 5.93 -1.34 6.51
N SER A 94 6.75 -1.35 7.55
CA SER A 94 7.86 -0.41 7.71
C SER A 94 8.90 -0.57 6.59
N ARG A 95 9.27 -1.81 6.28
CA ARG A 95 10.23 -2.10 5.19
C ARG A 95 9.69 -1.69 3.83
N LEU A 96 8.40 -1.96 3.59
CA LEU A 96 7.75 -1.57 2.33
C LEU A 96 7.68 -0.06 2.20
N THR A 97 7.39 0.64 3.29
CA THR A 97 7.36 2.10 3.29
C THR A 97 8.72 2.66 2.87
N ASP A 98 9.82 2.14 3.43
CA ASP A 98 11.16 2.59 3.06
C ASP A 98 11.43 2.41 1.57
N ARG A 99 11.04 1.26 1.00
CA ARG A 99 11.22 1.00 -0.43
C ARG A 99 10.40 1.92 -1.31
N LEU A 100 9.14 2.15 -0.94
CA LEU A 100 8.25 3.01 -1.71
C LEU A 100 8.72 4.46 -1.66
N VAL A 101 9.16 4.92 -0.50
CA VAL A 101 9.75 6.26 -0.35
C VAL A 101 10.96 6.40 -1.26
N GLU A 102 11.84 5.41 -1.28
CA GLU A 102 13.03 5.44 -2.14
C GLU A 102 12.63 5.53 -3.62
N LEU A 103 11.65 4.76 -4.05
CA LEU A 103 11.15 4.81 -5.43
C LEU A 103 10.62 6.19 -5.78
N ALA A 104 9.79 6.77 -4.91
CA ALA A 104 9.22 8.11 -5.13
C ALA A 104 10.33 9.17 -5.21
N HIS A 105 11.27 9.14 -4.28
CA HIS A 105 12.35 10.12 -4.23
C HIS A 105 13.31 10.01 -5.42
N ARG A 106 13.58 8.79 -5.90
CA ARG A 106 14.38 8.60 -7.12
C ARG A 106 13.69 9.19 -8.34
N ALA A 107 12.38 9.22 -8.36
CA ALA A 107 11.60 9.84 -9.42
C ALA A 107 11.42 11.35 -9.21
N GLY A 108 12.04 11.94 -8.18
CA GLY A 108 11.90 13.35 -7.86
C GLY A 108 10.53 13.72 -7.28
N LYS A 109 9.82 12.75 -6.70
CA LYS A 109 8.45 12.93 -6.22
C LYS A 109 8.37 12.94 -4.70
N THR A 110 7.43 13.71 -4.17
CA THR A 110 7.06 13.66 -2.76
C THR A 110 6.28 12.38 -2.49
N ALA A 111 6.58 11.70 -1.39
CA ALA A 111 5.82 10.54 -0.94
C ALA A 111 4.63 11.03 -0.10
N VAL A 112 3.43 10.47 -0.35
CA VAL A 112 2.20 10.82 0.36
C VAL A 112 1.57 9.57 0.93
N ILE A 113 1.17 9.63 2.20
CA ILE A 113 0.38 8.57 2.84
C ILE A 113 -0.94 9.18 3.29
N GLU A 114 -2.05 8.54 2.94
CA GLU A 114 -3.38 8.91 3.42
C GLU A 114 -3.97 7.76 4.21
N CYS A 115 -4.66 8.07 5.30
CA CYS A 115 -5.34 7.05 6.10
C CYS A 115 -6.47 7.67 6.92
N VAL A 116 -7.44 6.83 7.31
CA VAL A 116 -8.46 7.30 8.26
C VAL A 116 -7.81 7.49 9.65
N PRO A 117 -8.38 8.38 10.50
CA PRO A 117 -7.77 8.66 11.80
C PRO A 117 -7.56 7.43 12.68
N GLU A 118 -8.40 6.40 12.54
CA GLU A 118 -8.36 5.18 13.34
C GLU A 118 -7.21 4.24 12.96
N GLN A 119 -6.58 4.45 11.80
CA GLN A 119 -5.44 3.64 11.37
C GLN A 119 -4.17 4.07 12.09
N THR A 120 -4.13 3.81 13.39
CA THR A 120 -3.04 4.27 14.26
C THR A 120 -1.68 3.69 13.88
N VAL A 121 -1.65 2.44 13.38
CA VAL A 121 -0.39 1.81 12.94
C VAL A 121 0.19 2.57 11.74
N THR A 122 -0.65 2.88 10.75
CA THR A 122 -0.22 3.64 9.58
C THR A 122 0.29 5.02 9.97
N ARG A 123 -0.44 5.71 10.86
CA ARG A 123 -0.04 7.04 11.35
C ARG A 123 1.31 6.99 12.07
N HIS A 124 1.48 5.97 12.92
CA HIS A 124 2.74 5.78 13.64
C HIS A 124 3.93 5.57 12.69
N ILE A 125 3.73 4.75 11.65
CA ILE A 125 4.77 4.51 10.64
C ILE A 125 5.11 5.82 9.92
N ALA A 126 4.11 6.57 9.49
CA ALA A 126 4.33 7.85 8.81
C ALA A 126 5.15 8.81 9.69
N GLU A 127 4.79 8.93 10.95
CA GLU A 127 5.51 9.77 11.90
C GLU A 127 6.96 9.28 12.12
N LYS A 128 7.13 7.98 12.31
CA LYS A 128 8.44 7.38 12.53
C LYS A 128 9.36 7.52 11.31
N LYS A 129 8.80 7.52 10.11
CA LYS A 129 9.58 7.69 8.87
C LYS A 129 9.74 9.17 8.49
N CYS A 130 9.43 10.07 9.42
CA CYS A 130 9.64 11.52 9.28
C CYS A 130 8.73 12.20 8.26
N PHE A 131 7.58 11.61 7.97
CA PHE A 131 6.56 12.31 7.19
C PHE A 131 6.00 13.47 8.01
N ALA A 132 5.77 14.60 7.35
CA ALA A 132 5.11 15.74 7.98
C ALA A 132 3.59 15.58 7.85
N TYR A 133 2.89 15.77 8.96
CA TYR A 133 1.43 15.78 8.95
C TYR A 133 0.97 17.12 8.33
N VAL A 134 0.17 17.06 7.29
CA VAL A 134 -0.28 18.26 6.57
C VAL A 134 -1.77 18.55 6.71
N GLY A 135 -2.48 17.79 7.51
CA GLY A 135 -3.89 18.03 7.79
C GLY A 135 -4.82 16.93 7.32
N ARG A 136 -6.10 17.21 7.41
CA ARG A 136 -7.16 16.27 7.02
C ARG A 136 -7.86 16.76 5.77
N THR A 137 -8.01 15.88 4.78
CA THR A 137 -8.71 16.16 3.54
C THR A 137 -9.71 15.04 3.28
N ASP A 138 -10.99 15.38 3.10
CA ASP A 138 -12.07 14.41 2.84
C ASP A 138 -12.11 13.26 3.86
N GLY A 139 -11.86 13.58 5.14
CA GLY A 139 -11.89 12.61 6.22
C GLY A 139 -10.62 11.77 6.36
N LEU A 140 -9.61 12.01 5.54
CA LEU A 140 -8.34 11.29 5.59
C LEU A 140 -7.23 12.17 6.16
N GLU A 141 -6.44 11.57 7.05
CA GLU A 141 -5.22 12.20 7.54
C GLU A 141 -4.16 12.11 6.45
N VAL A 142 -3.49 13.22 6.14
CA VAL A 142 -2.51 13.28 5.04
C VAL A 142 -1.12 13.59 5.58
N TYR A 143 -0.15 12.77 5.13
CA TYR A 143 1.26 12.91 5.50
C TYR A 143 2.11 13.02 4.24
N ARG A 144 3.13 13.87 4.26
CA ARG A 144 4.02 14.09 3.11
C ARG A 144 5.49 14.02 3.51
N LEU A 145 6.29 13.48 2.60
CA LEU A 145 7.75 13.41 2.76
C LEU A 145 8.40 13.79 1.42
N PRO A 146 8.84 15.05 1.27
CA PRO A 146 9.53 15.47 0.03
C PRO A 146 10.87 14.79 -0.13
N PRO A 147 11.37 14.66 -1.37
CA PRO A 147 12.71 14.13 -1.58
C PRO A 147 13.76 15.08 -1.01
N ASN A 148 14.88 14.52 -0.59
CA ASN A 148 16.02 15.30 -0.14
C ASN A 148 16.68 15.96 -1.36
N GLU A 149 17.10 17.18 -1.17
CA GLU A 149 17.85 17.90 -2.22
C GLU A 149 19.32 17.47 -2.30
#